data_29e41ecb7e0cccbef6a3072e19a093c7
#
_entry.id   29e41ecb7e0cccbef6a3072e19a093c7
#
_cell.length_a   1.000
_cell.length_b   1.000
_cell.length_c   1.000
_cell.angle_alpha   90.00
_cell.angle_beta   90.00
_cell.angle_gamma   90.00
#
_symmetry.space_group_name_H-M   'P 1'
#
loop_
_entity.id
_entity.type
_entity.pdbx_description
1 polymer ?
#
loop_
_entity_poly.entity_id
_entity_poly.type
_entity_poly.pdbx_seq_one_letter_code
_entity_poly.pdbx_strand_id
1 'polypeptide(L)'
;GKTQALGTATFGSKQAEQRILDTQESKAYIGTAGDPEFNAAMQTLTFGDAVDEQRLATIQAPGGSGSLRVAASLILRARPNATVWVSDPTWGNHIPLLGGAGLKLEPYAYYDTTTHTLRIDAMLEALAEMPRGDVVLLHSCCHNPSGMDPTEDEWRAIADVIVERDLVPFVDMAYQGFAESLSEDAFIVSHLADRVPEMLVANSCSK
;
A
#
# COMPACT_ATOMS: atom_id res chain seq x y z
N GLY A 1 -7.42 -17.97 28.94
CA GLY A 1 -6.87 -16.96 28.08
C GLY A 1 -7.54 -15.61 28.33
N LYS A 2 -6.78 -14.60 28.70
CA LYS A 2 -7.30 -13.23 28.83
C LYS A 2 -7.53 -12.70 27.42
N THR A 3 -8.78 -12.48 27.05
CA THR A 3 -9.11 -11.64 25.90
C THR A 3 -8.58 -10.24 26.20
N GLN A 4 -7.46 -9.86 25.57
CA GLN A 4 -7.05 -8.47 25.53
C GLN A 4 -8.13 -7.73 24.73
N ALA A 5 -8.87 -6.83 25.40
CA ALA A 5 -9.74 -5.93 24.70
C ALA A 5 -8.87 -5.10 23.75
N LEU A 6 -9.13 -5.15 22.44
CA LEU A 6 -8.56 -4.25 21.45
C LEU A 6 -8.97 -2.82 21.85
N GLY A 7 -8.14 -2.19 22.67
CA GLY A 7 -8.29 -0.77 22.98
C GLY A 7 -7.81 0.04 21.80
N THR A 8 -8.65 0.92 21.27
CA THR A 8 -8.23 1.92 20.30
C THR A 8 -7.04 2.70 20.87
N ALA A 9 -5.96 2.83 20.10
CA ALA A 9 -4.74 3.55 20.50
C ALA A 9 -4.98 5.08 20.55
N THR A 10 -5.87 5.52 21.44
CA THR A 10 -6.40 6.89 21.45
C THR A 10 -5.51 7.90 22.20
N PHE A 11 -4.58 7.45 23.06
CA PHE A 11 -3.82 8.38 23.89
C PHE A 11 -2.74 9.14 23.11
N GLY A 12 -1.96 8.45 22.29
CA GLY A 12 -0.91 9.07 21.48
C GLY A 12 -1.48 10.05 20.44
N SER A 13 -2.56 9.68 19.78
CA SER A 13 -3.22 10.53 18.78
C SER A 13 -3.82 11.80 19.40
N LYS A 14 -4.47 11.69 20.56
CA LYS A 14 -4.98 12.87 21.29
C LYS A 14 -3.88 13.83 21.72
N GLN A 15 -2.75 13.29 22.20
CA GLN A 15 -1.61 14.12 22.56
C GLN A 15 -0.97 14.80 21.34
N ALA A 16 -0.91 14.10 20.20
CA ALA A 16 -0.42 14.67 18.94
C ALA A 16 -1.37 15.77 18.44
N GLU A 17 -2.68 15.55 18.48
CA GLU A 17 -3.70 16.54 18.11
C GLU A 17 -3.58 17.78 18.98
N GLN A 18 -3.42 17.62 20.30
CA GLN A 18 -3.24 18.76 21.20
C GLN A 18 -1.94 19.53 20.90
N ARG A 19 -0.82 18.83 20.62
CA ARG A 19 0.43 19.51 20.23
C ARG A 19 0.26 20.30 18.94
N ILE A 20 -0.41 19.75 17.94
CA ILE A 20 -0.68 20.46 16.68
C ILE A 20 -1.53 21.71 16.96
N LEU A 21 -2.58 21.59 17.80
CA LEU A 21 -3.43 22.72 18.17
C LEU A 21 -2.62 23.83 18.86
N ASP A 22 -1.70 23.47 19.75
CA ASP A 22 -0.92 24.40 20.54
C ASP A 22 0.22 25.07 19.74
N THR A 23 0.73 24.40 18.70
CA THR A 23 1.90 24.84 17.94
C THR A 23 1.58 25.38 16.55
N GLN A 24 0.40 25.08 16.01
CA GLN A 24 0.03 25.53 14.67
C GLN A 24 -0.37 27.01 14.67
N GLU A 25 0.49 27.87 14.14
CA GLU A 25 0.28 29.33 14.10
C GLU A 25 -0.64 29.79 12.96
N SER A 26 -0.86 28.96 11.94
CA SER A 26 -1.59 29.36 10.73
C SER A 26 -2.55 28.28 10.25
N LYS A 27 -3.68 28.69 9.69
CA LYS A 27 -4.63 27.89 8.91
C LYS A 27 -4.55 28.21 7.41
N ALA A 28 -3.43 28.76 6.97
CA ALA A 28 -3.21 29.10 5.58
C ALA A 28 -3.21 27.83 4.69
N TYR A 29 -3.45 28.04 3.42
CA TYR A 29 -3.38 26.99 2.41
C TYR A 29 -1.96 26.41 2.31
N ILE A 30 -1.83 25.08 2.33
CA ILE A 30 -0.53 24.36 2.37
C ILE A 30 -0.14 23.80 1.00
N GLY A 31 -0.62 24.27 -0.09
CA GLY A 31 -0.25 23.76 -1.41
C GLY A 31 -0.84 22.37 -1.75
N THR A 32 -0.68 21.98 -3.01
CA THR A 32 -1.32 20.78 -3.56
C THR A 32 -0.66 19.45 -3.15
N ALA A 33 0.61 19.48 -2.77
CA ALA A 33 1.34 18.30 -2.30
C ALA A 33 1.07 17.97 -0.82
N GLY A 34 0.42 18.89 -0.08
CA GLY A 34 0.18 18.74 1.34
C GLY A 34 1.31 19.33 2.20
N ASP A 35 1.33 18.95 3.48
CA ASP A 35 2.30 19.40 4.45
C ASP A 35 3.68 18.75 4.22
N PRO A 36 4.78 19.51 4.05
CA PRO A 36 6.10 18.94 3.78
C PRO A 36 6.66 18.09 4.93
N GLU A 37 6.40 18.46 6.19
CA GLU A 37 6.88 17.71 7.35
C GLU A 37 6.13 16.38 7.47
N PHE A 38 4.82 16.39 7.22
CA PHE A 38 4.03 15.17 7.15
C PHE A 38 4.54 14.25 6.03
N ASN A 39 4.78 14.79 4.85
CA ASN A 39 5.27 14.01 3.70
C ASN A 39 6.64 13.39 4.01
N ALA A 40 7.58 14.14 4.61
CA ALA A 40 8.89 13.62 5.01
C ALA A 40 8.77 12.52 6.08
N ALA A 41 7.91 12.72 7.08
CA ALA A 41 7.65 11.70 8.11
C ALA A 41 7.07 10.41 7.51
N MET A 42 6.14 10.54 6.54
CA MET A 42 5.58 9.38 5.83
C MET A 42 6.60 8.66 4.95
N GLN A 43 7.52 9.37 4.32
CA GLN A 43 8.63 8.77 3.57
C GLN A 43 9.52 7.93 4.50
N THR A 44 9.95 8.50 5.62
CA THR A 44 10.76 7.79 6.62
C THR A 44 10.00 6.57 7.18
N LEU A 45 8.72 6.72 7.49
CA LEU A 45 7.90 5.63 8.01
C LEU A 45 7.77 4.47 7.00
N THR A 46 7.61 4.80 5.71
CA THR A 46 7.31 3.83 4.65
C THR A 46 8.56 3.15 4.11
N PHE A 47 9.66 3.89 3.94
CA PHE A 47 10.87 3.42 3.25
C PHE A 47 12.09 3.31 4.17
N GLY A 48 12.04 3.85 5.41
CA GLY A 48 13.21 3.95 6.26
C GLY A 48 14.31 4.80 5.61
N ASP A 49 15.55 4.43 5.86
CA ASP A 49 16.75 5.12 5.32
C ASP A 49 17.22 4.50 3.98
N ALA A 50 16.44 3.55 3.42
CA ALA A 50 16.90 2.71 2.32
C ALA A 50 16.73 3.33 0.93
N VAL A 51 16.02 4.44 0.78
CA VAL A 51 15.68 5.02 -0.54
C VAL A 51 16.24 6.42 -0.70
N ASP A 52 16.89 6.68 -1.84
CA ASP A 52 17.29 8.02 -2.23
C ASP A 52 16.08 8.94 -2.31
N GLU A 53 16.05 9.99 -1.49
CA GLU A 53 14.96 10.97 -1.44
C GLU A 53 14.67 11.60 -2.81
N GLN A 54 15.65 11.66 -3.71
CA GLN A 54 15.46 12.17 -5.08
C GLN A 54 14.58 11.28 -5.94
N ARG A 55 14.38 10.03 -5.55
CA ARG A 55 13.48 9.08 -6.21
C ARG A 55 12.04 9.13 -5.66
N LEU A 56 11.81 9.87 -4.59
CA LEU A 56 10.53 9.91 -3.91
C LEU A 56 9.71 11.14 -4.29
N ALA A 57 8.45 10.94 -4.61
CA ALA A 57 7.45 12.00 -4.72
C ALA A 57 6.27 11.64 -3.82
N THR A 58 5.97 12.49 -2.85
CA THR A 58 4.91 12.25 -1.85
C THR A 58 3.83 13.31 -1.94
N ILE A 59 2.59 12.87 -1.87
CA ILE A 59 1.40 13.73 -1.87
C ILE A 59 0.52 13.32 -0.69
N GLN A 60 0.20 14.26 0.17
CA GLN A 60 -0.79 14.07 1.23
C GLN A 60 -2.20 14.04 0.63
N ALA A 61 -2.98 13.04 1.02
CA ALA A 61 -4.35 12.84 0.56
C ALA A 61 -5.30 12.60 1.76
N PRO A 62 -6.62 12.77 1.60
CA PRO A 62 -7.58 12.52 2.67
C PRO A 62 -7.75 11.02 2.93
N GLY A 63 -6.87 10.44 3.73
CA GLY A 63 -6.84 9.02 4.12
C GLY A 63 -6.52 8.06 2.97
N GLY A 64 -6.54 6.75 3.26
CA GLY A 64 -6.19 5.70 2.29
C GLY A 64 -7.04 5.72 1.02
N SER A 65 -8.35 5.96 1.13
CA SER A 65 -9.23 6.07 -0.05
C SER A 65 -8.83 7.23 -0.96
N GLY A 66 -8.42 8.35 -0.39
CA GLY A 66 -7.92 9.51 -1.14
C GLY A 66 -6.60 9.17 -1.84
N SER A 67 -5.65 8.53 -1.14
CA SER A 67 -4.38 8.10 -1.74
C SER A 67 -4.59 7.10 -2.89
N LEU A 68 -5.43 6.10 -2.71
CA LEU A 68 -5.77 5.12 -3.75
C LEU A 68 -6.40 5.80 -4.98
N ARG A 69 -7.27 6.80 -4.76
CA ARG A 69 -7.89 7.53 -5.88
C ARG A 69 -6.89 8.41 -6.62
N VAL A 70 -5.96 9.06 -5.93
CA VAL A 70 -4.89 9.85 -6.56
C VAL A 70 -3.98 8.93 -7.37
N ALA A 71 -3.54 7.80 -6.79
CA ALA A 71 -2.75 6.80 -7.48
C ALA A 71 -3.47 6.24 -8.72
N ALA A 72 -4.76 5.92 -8.61
CA ALA A 72 -5.56 5.47 -9.75
C ALA A 72 -5.58 6.48 -10.91
N SER A 73 -5.72 7.76 -10.58
CA SER A 73 -5.69 8.84 -11.58
C SER A 73 -4.32 9.00 -12.24
N LEU A 74 -3.25 8.78 -11.47
CA LEU A 74 -1.88 8.78 -11.99
C LEU A 74 -1.65 7.60 -12.92
N ILE A 75 -2.02 6.38 -12.51
CA ILE A 75 -1.93 5.18 -13.34
C ILE A 75 -2.65 5.37 -14.66
N LEU A 76 -3.92 5.79 -14.62
CA LEU A 76 -4.72 6.00 -15.83
C LEU A 76 -4.07 7.01 -16.79
N ARG A 77 -3.42 8.04 -16.24
CA ARG A 77 -2.76 9.07 -17.06
C ARG A 77 -1.41 8.60 -17.61
N ALA A 78 -0.62 7.89 -16.82
CA ALA A 78 0.72 7.42 -17.22
C ALA A 78 0.65 6.15 -18.07
N ARG A 79 -0.33 5.28 -17.81
CA ARG A 79 -0.48 3.93 -18.38
C ARG A 79 -1.94 3.63 -18.74
N PRO A 80 -2.54 4.35 -19.73
CA PRO A 80 -3.98 4.30 -20.01
C PRO A 80 -4.50 2.92 -20.45
N ASN A 81 -3.60 2.03 -20.89
CA ASN A 81 -3.95 0.69 -21.37
C ASN A 81 -3.58 -0.41 -20.37
N ALA A 82 -2.95 -0.07 -19.24
CA ALA A 82 -2.57 -1.07 -18.25
C ALA A 82 -3.81 -1.62 -17.53
N THR A 83 -3.77 -2.91 -17.25
CA THR A 83 -4.70 -3.55 -16.31
C THR A 83 -4.13 -3.42 -14.91
N VAL A 84 -4.98 -3.14 -13.93
CA VAL A 84 -4.64 -3.21 -12.51
C VAL A 84 -5.17 -4.54 -11.96
N TRP A 85 -4.25 -5.39 -11.56
CA TRP A 85 -4.55 -6.71 -11.02
C TRP A 85 -4.73 -6.61 -9.52
N VAL A 86 -5.83 -7.14 -9.00
CA VAL A 86 -6.22 -7.09 -7.59
C VAL A 86 -6.32 -8.50 -7.02
N SER A 87 -6.01 -8.69 -5.74
CA SER A 87 -6.16 -9.99 -5.08
C SER A 87 -7.61 -10.48 -5.08
N ASP A 88 -7.81 -11.79 -5.16
CA ASP A 88 -9.12 -12.41 -4.97
C ASP A 88 -9.08 -13.28 -3.69
N PRO A 89 -9.84 -12.85 -2.65
CA PRO A 89 -10.59 -11.60 -2.48
C PRO A 89 -9.69 -10.38 -2.27
N THR A 90 -10.25 -9.18 -2.45
CA THR A 90 -9.62 -7.91 -2.12
C THR A 90 -10.53 -7.05 -1.25
N TRP A 91 -10.00 -5.95 -0.69
CA TRP A 91 -10.85 -4.97 0.01
C TRP A 91 -11.95 -4.44 -0.91
N GLY A 92 -13.22 -4.58 -0.46
CA GLY A 92 -14.39 -4.31 -1.31
C GLY A 92 -14.42 -2.93 -1.98
N ASN A 93 -13.76 -1.92 -1.38
CA ASN A 93 -13.70 -0.58 -1.96
C ASN A 93 -12.61 -0.42 -3.03
N HIS A 94 -11.68 -1.36 -3.22
CA HIS A 94 -10.73 -1.28 -4.35
C HIS A 94 -11.48 -1.21 -5.68
N ILE A 95 -12.50 -2.04 -5.85
CA ILE A 95 -13.26 -2.11 -7.10
C ILE A 95 -13.93 -0.78 -7.45
N PRO A 96 -14.76 -0.15 -6.59
CA PRO A 96 -15.39 1.13 -6.92
C PRO A 96 -14.40 2.30 -6.96
N LEU A 97 -13.32 2.29 -6.15
CA LEU A 97 -12.33 3.37 -6.15
C LEU A 97 -11.49 3.39 -7.42
N LEU A 98 -10.94 2.24 -7.81
CA LEU A 98 -10.03 2.11 -8.96
C LEU A 98 -10.82 2.00 -10.26
N GLY A 99 -11.84 1.14 -10.33
CA GLY A 99 -12.72 1.01 -11.49
C GLY A 99 -13.53 2.27 -11.76
N GLY A 100 -14.01 2.95 -10.71
CA GLY A 100 -14.68 4.24 -10.82
C GLY A 100 -13.75 5.39 -11.27
N ALA A 101 -12.43 5.20 -11.24
CA ALA A 101 -11.47 6.10 -11.87
C ALA A 101 -11.34 5.86 -13.38
N GLY A 102 -11.82 4.73 -13.89
CA GLY A 102 -11.71 4.32 -15.29
C GLY A 102 -10.64 3.25 -15.55
N LEU A 103 -10.02 2.69 -14.50
CA LEU A 103 -9.05 1.62 -14.65
C LEU A 103 -9.72 0.28 -14.97
N LYS A 104 -9.10 -0.50 -15.84
CA LYS A 104 -9.46 -1.89 -16.05
C LYS A 104 -8.92 -2.71 -14.88
N LEU A 105 -9.77 -3.52 -14.27
CA LEU A 105 -9.41 -4.38 -13.14
C LEU A 105 -9.59 -5.85 -13.51
N GLU A 106 -8.62 -6.68 -13.11
CA GLU A 106 -8.69 -8.14 -13.22
C GLU A 106 -8.23 -8.77 -11.90
N PRO A 107 -8.81 -9.90 -11.50
CA PRO A 107 -8.41 -10.58 -10.27
C PRO A 107 -7.20 -11.49 -10.50
N TYR A 108 -6.38 -11.66 -9.44
CA TYR A 108 -5.41 -12.74 -9.35
C TYR A 108 -5.68 -13.60 -8.10
N ALA A 109 -5.33 -14.88 -8.19
CA ALA A 109 -5.53 -15.83 -7.09
C ALA A 109 -4.68 -15.43 -5.87
N TYR A 110 -5.31 -15.32 -4.70
CA TYR A 110 -4.61 -14.94 -3.46
C TYR A 110 -4.98 -15.87 -2.29
N TYR A 111 -6.25 -16.10 -2.05
CA TYR A 111 -6.73 -16.81 -0.87
C TYR A 111 -7.82 -17.82 -1.20
N ASP A 112 -7.74 -19.01 -0.59
CA ASP A 112 -8.75 -20.05 -0.70
C ASP A 112 -9.68 -19.99 0.51
N THR A 113 -10.93 -19.63 0.26
CA THR A 113 -11.97 -19.52 1.30
C THR A 113 -12.45 -20.87 1.82
N THR A 114 -12.12 -21.96 1.14
CA THR A 114 -12.51 -23.32 1.55
C THR A 114 -11.47 -23.92 2.50
N THR A 115 -10.21 -23.78 2.15
CA THR A 115 -9.09 -24.30 2.95
C THR A 115 -8.54 -23.30 3.95
N HIS A 116 -8.91 -22.02 3.82
CA HIS A 116 -8.41 -20.91 4.62
C HIS A 116 -6.88 -20.75 4.54
N THR A 117 -6.32 -20.88 3.35
CA THR A 117 -4.88 -20.76 3.09
C THR A 117 -4.58 -19.78 1.96
N LEU A 118 -3.35 -19.23 1.97
CA LEU A 118 -2.83 -18.49 0.84
C LEU A 118 -2.59 -19.42 -0.35
N ARG A 119 -2.81 -18.91 -1.54
CA ARG A 119 -2.60 -19.62 -2.83
C ARG A 119 -1.33 -19.10 -3.50
N ILE A 120 -0.19 -19.17 -2.79
CA ILE A 120 1.06 -18.55 -3.25
C ILE A 120 1.49 -19.06 -4.62
N ASP A 121 1.48 -20.39 -4.86
CA ASP A 121 1.86 -20.95 -6.15
C ASP A 121 0.97 -20.40 -7.28
N ALA A 122 -0.35 -20.39 -7.09
CA ALA A 122 -1.29 -19.84 -8.05
C ALA A 122 -1.15 -18.32 -8.24
N MET A 123 -0.78 -17.59 -7.19
CA MET A 123 -0.43 -16.17 -7.29
C MET A 123 0.80 -15.96 -8.15
N LEU A 124 1.88 -16.70 -7.90
CA LEU A 124 3.13 -16.60 -8.66
C LEU A 124 2.92 -16.97 -10.15
N GLU A 125 2.14 -18.03 -10.43
CA GLU A 125 1.75 -18.40 -11.79
C GLU A 125 0.96 -17.26 -12.47
N ALA A 126 -0.04 -16.68 -11.77
CA ALA A 126 -0.82 -15.56 -12.30
C ALA A 126 0.06 -14.33 -12.59
N LEU A 127 0.94 -13.96 -11.66
CA LEU A 127 1.89 -12.84 -11.86
C LEU A 127 2.81 -13.08 -13.08
N ALA A 128 3.29 -14.31 -13.26
CA ALA A 128 4.16 -14.67 -14.39
C ALA A 128 3.47 -14.55 -15.76
N GLU A 129 2.15 -14.64 -15.80
CA GLU A 129 1.36 -14.51 -17.04
C GLU A 129 0.87 -13.08 -17.32
N MET A 130 1.01 -12.15 -16.35
CA MET A 130 0.57 -10.76 -16.53
C MET A 130 1.38 -10.08 -17.64
N PRO A 131 0.73 -9.23 -18.47
CA PRO A 131 1.42 -8.41 -19.45
C PRO A 131 2.45 -7.47 -18.78
N ARG A 132 3.60 -7.31 -19.41
CA ARG A 132 4.63 -6.35 -18.96
C ARG A 132 4.06 -4.95 -18.88
N GLY A 133 4.36 -4.23 -17.82
CA GLY A 133 3.89 -2.88 -17.57
C GLY A 133 2.47 -2.79 -17.00
N ASP A 134 1.79 -3.91 -16.79
CA ASP A 134 0.57 -3.93 -15.98
C ASP A 134 0.87 -3.64 -14.51
N VAL A 135 -0.15 -3.23 -13.78
CA VAL A 135 -0.05 -2.83 -12.39
C VAL A 135 -0.55 -3.95 -11.49
N VAL A 136 0.20 -4.31 -10.47
CA VAL A 136 -0.24 -5.28 -9.46
C VAL A 136 -0.48 -4.59 -8.13
N LEU A 137 -1.73 -4.65 -7.64
CA LEU A 137 -2.11 -4.15 -6.33
C LEU A 137 -1.82 -5.20 -5.26
N LEU A 138 -0.99 -4.82 -4.30
CA LEU A 138 -0.56 -5.65 -3.18
C LEU A 138 -1.02 -5.01 -1.86
N HIS A 139 -1.35 -5.80 -0.85
CA HIS A 139 -1.50 -5.34 0.52
C HIS A 139 -0.21 -5.68 1.26
N SER A 140 0.46 -4.69 1.87
CA SER A 140 1.77 -4.91 2.51
C SER A 140 1.68 -5.85 3.72
N CYS A 141 0.62 -5.71 4.51
CA CYS A 141 0.36 -6.46 5.72
C CYS A 141 -1.13 -6.43 6.06
N CYS A 142 -1.57 -7.33 6.94
CA CYS A 142 -2.95 -7.43 7.42
C CYS A 142 -3.95 -7.43 6.26
N HIS A 143 -3.73 -8.30 5.28
CA HIS A 143 -4.53 -8.35 4.06
C HIS A 143 -6.03 -8.35 4.34
N ASN A 144 -6.73 -7.40 3.79
CA ASN A 144 -8.17 -7.27 3.94
C ASN A 144 -8.91 -7.83 2.71
N PRO A 145 -9.74 -8.91 2.84
CA PRO A 145 -10.39 -9.35 4.07
C PRO A 145 -9.79 -10.63 4.70
N SER A 146 -8.78 -11.27 4.12
CA SER A 146 -8.36 -12.62 4.55
C SER A 146 -7.62 -12.63 5.90
N GLY A 147 -6.93 -11.54 6.27
CA GLY A 147 -6.05 -11.50 7.44
C GLY A 147 -4.82 -12.41 7.31
N MET A 148 -4.52 -12.87 6.11
CA MET A 148 -3.39 -13.75 5.81
C MET A 148 -2.39 -13.00 4.93
N ASP A 149 -1.15 -12.96 5.36
CA ASP A 149 -0.07 -12.29 4.64
C ASP A 149 1.00 -13.31 4.20
N PRO A 150 1.66 -13.10 3.06
CA PRO A 150 2.82 -13.91 2.67
C PRO A 150 3.94 -13.81 3.70
N THR A 151 4.66 -14.89 3.90
CA THR A 151 5.92 -14.91 4.65
C THR A 151 6.98 -14.07 3.92
N GLU A 152 8.08 -13.73 4.60
CA GLU A 152 9.17 -12.98 3.98
C GLU A 152 9.75 -13.69 2.75
N ASP A 153 9.91 -15.02 2.80
CA ASP A 153 10.41 -15.79 1.66
C ASP A 153 9.42 -15.79 0.47
N GLU A 154 8.13 -15.87 0.75
CA GLU A 154 7.08 -15.74 -0.27
C GLU A 154 7.04 -14.33 -0.86
N TRP A 155 7.21 -13.28 -0.04
CA TRP A 155 7.35 -11.91 -0.51
C TRP A 155 8.56 -11.73 -1.44
N ARG A 156 9.70 -12.40 -1.13
CA ARG A 156 10.88 -12.40 -2.02
C ARG A 156 10.56 -13.03 -3.37
N ALA A 157 9.89 -14.19 -3.36
CA ALA A 157 9.49 -14.86 -4.58
C ALA A 157 8.50 -14.01 -5.43
N ILE A 158 7.52 -13.36 -4.77
CA ILE A 158 6.59 -12.43 -5.42
C ILE A 158 7.36 -11.26 -6.06
N ALA A 159 8.30 -10.66 -5.32
CA ALA A 159 9.12 -9.56 -5.82
C ALA A 159 10.00 -9.97 -7.01
N ASP A 160 10.55 -11.18 -7.00
CA ASP A 160 11.36 -11.71 -8.11
C ASP A 160 10.52 -11.78 -9.40
N VAL A 161 9.29 -12.29 -9.32
CA VAL A 161 8.38 -12.35 -10.49
C VAL A 161 7.98 -10.95 -10.95
N ILE A 162 7.67 -10.03 -10.02
CA ILE A 162 7.35 -8.63 -10.36
C ILE A 162 8.48 -7.98 -11.16
N VAL A 163 9.73 -8.15 -10.72
CA VAL A 163 10.92 -7.61 -11.39
C VAL A 163 11.12 -8.27 -12.76
N GLU A 164 11.06 -9.61 -12.84
CA GLU A 164 11.24 -10.37 -14.08
C GLU A 164 10.19 -9.99 -15.13
N ARG A 165 8.95 -9.81 -14.70
CA ARG A 165 7.82 -9.47 -15.57
C ARG A 165 7.69 -7.97 -15.85
N ASP A 166 8.54 -7.12 -15.26
CA ASP A 166 8.45 -5.67 -15.41
C ASP A 166 7.05 -5.15 -15.06
N LEU A 167 6.48 -5.66 -13.98
CA LEU A 167 5.20 -5.20 -13.46
C LEU A 167 5.40 -3.94 -12.60
N VAL A 168 4.39 -3.11 -12.51
CA VAL A 168 4.39 -1.92 -11.65
C VAL A 168 3.72 -2.26 -10.32
N PRO A 169 4.47 -2.35 -9.19
CA PRO A 169 3.86 -2.56 -7.89
C PRO A 169 3.02 -1.35 -7.48
N PHE A 170 1.82 -1.63 -6.99
CA PHE A 170 0.97 -0.66 -6.31
C PHE A 170 0.63 -1.22 -4.93
N VAL A 171 1.25 -0.70 -3.89
CA VAL A 171 1.12 -1.23 -2.53
C VAL A 171 0.11 -0.40 -1.72
N ASP A 172 -0.96 -1.05 -1.25
CA ASP A 172 -1.88 -0.50 -0.25
C ASP A 172 -1.38 -0.87 1.16
N MET A 173 -1.03 0.15 1.94
CA MET A 173 -0.47 0.01 3.28
C MET A 173 -1.38 0.72 4.29
N ALA A 174 -2.48 0.06 4.66
CA ALA A 174 -3.45 0.61 5.58
C ALA A 174 -3.20 0.24 7.05
N TYR A 175 -2.32 -0.71 7.35
CA TYR A 175 -2.17 -1.34 8.65
C TYR A 175 -0.72 -1.49 9.12
N GLN A 176 0.21 -0.66 8.64
CA GLN A 176 1.61 -0.69 9.04
C GLN A 176 1.75 -0.60 10.56
N GLY A 177 2.44 -1.56 11.17
CA GLY A 177 2.64 -1.67 12.61
C GLY A 177 1.57 -2.50 13.34
N PHE A 178 0.65 -3.16 12.62
CA PHE A 178 -0.41 -3.97 13.22
C PHE A 178 -0.23 -5.48 13.05
N ALA A 179 0.64 -5.93 12.14
CA ALA A 179 0.98 -7.36 12.01
C ALA A 179 2.14 -7.72 12.94
N GLU A 180 3.36 -7.31 12.63
CA GLU A 180 4.57 -7.64 13.37
C GLU A 180 5.24 -6.38 13.95
N SER A 181 5.67 -5.47 13.07
CA SER A 181 6.28 -4.19 13.44
C SER A 181 6.19 -3.18 12.30
N LEU A 182 6.54 -1.91 12.57
CA LEU A 182 6.57 -0.87 11.52
C LEU A 182 7.49 -1.23 10.36
N SER A 183 8.64 -1.84 10.63
CA SER A 183 9.64 -2.20 9.61
C SER A 183 9.30 -3.51 8.89
N GLU A 184 8.85 -4.52 9.62
CA GLU A 184 8.50 -5.82 9.03
C GLU A 184 7.27 -5.71 8.14
N ASP A 185 6.27 -4.93 8.55
CA ASP A 185 5.07 -4.67 7.77
C ASP A 185 5.34 -3.87 6.48
N ALA A 186 6.46 -3.14 6.43
CA ALA A 186 6.93 -2.43 5.24
C ALA A 186 7.91 -3.23 4.37
N PHE A 187 8.18 -4.50 4.71
CA PHE A 187 9.20 -5.32 4.05
C PHE A 187 9.09 -5.30 2.54
N ILE A 188 7.92 -5.59 1.98
CA ILE A 188 7.75 -5.66 0.51
C ILE A 188 8.01 -4.31 -0.17
N VAL A 189 7.66 -3.19 0.47
CA VAL A 189 7.92 -1.84 -0.06
C VAL A 189 9.43 -1.60 -0.12
N SER A 190 10.14 -1.80 1.00
CA SER A 190 11.59 -1.61 1.08
C SER A 190 12.33 -2.57 0.13
N HIS A 191 11.87 -3.82 0.04
CA HIS A 191 12.50 -4.84 -0.80
C HIS A 191 12.33 -4.57 -2.31
N LEU A 192 11.24 -3.94 -2.73
CA LEU A 192 11.01 -3.57 -4.13
C LEU A 192 11.64 -2.23 -4.52
N ALA A 193 11.80 -1.30 -3.57
CA ALA A 193 12.16 0.09 -3.85
C ALA A 193 13.42 0.28 -4.70
N ASP A 194 14.46 -0.56 -4.50
CA ASP A 194 15.69 -0.53 -5.29
C ASP A 194 15.72 -1.51 -6.47
N ARG A 195 14.68 -2.33 -6.61
CA ARG A 195 14.61 -3.41 -7.60
C ARG A 195 13.75 -3.08 -8.80
N VAL A 196 12.80 -2.16 -8.63
CA VAL A 196 11.88 -1.73 -9.70
C VAL A 196 12.16 -0.28 -10.11
N PRO A 197 11.93 0.06 -11.38
CA PRO A 197 12.12 1.44 -11.85
C PRO A 197 11.10 2.42 -11.25
N GLU A 198 9.89 1.96 -10.97
CA GLU A 198 8.80 2.74 -10.38
C GLU A 198 7.85 1.85 -9.59
N MET A 199 7.27 2.42 -8.54
CA MET A 199 6.20 1.81 -7.76
C MET A 199 5.30 2.90 -7.16
N LEU A 200 4.11 2.51 -6.75
CA LEU A 200 3.15 3.35 -6.06
C LEU A 200 2.90 2.79 -4.66
N VAL A 201 2.84 3.65 -3.66
CA VAL A 201 2.47 3.27 -2.29
C VAL A 201 1.35 4.18 -1.81
N ALA A 202 0.21 3.60 -1.44
CA ALA A 202 -0.87 4.28 -0.76
C ALA A 202 -0.82 3.93 0.73
N ASN A 203 -0.20 4.78 1.53
CA ASN A 203 -0.10 4.59 2.97
C ASN A 203 -1.16 5.41 3.72
N SER A 204 -1.60 4.92 4.88
CA SER A 204 -2.65 5.54 5.67
C SER A 204 -2.43 5.38 7.17
N CYS A 205 -2.55 6.49 7.92
CA CYS A 205 -2.54 6.53 9.38
C CYS A 205 -3.95 6.52 9.99
N SER A 206 -4.96 6.02 9.27
CA SER A 206 -6.36 6.07 9.72
C SER A 206 -6.70 5.00 10.78
N LYS A 207 -5.81 4.02 11.04
CA LYS A 207 -5.97 2.95 12.04
C LYS A 207 -5.13 3.19 13.27
#